data_d6b5c323b5a9360f8fd141b925ba4dc0
#
_entry.id   d6b5c323b5a9360f8fd141b925ba4dc0
#
_cell.length_a   1.000
_cell.length_b   1.000
_cell.length_c   1.000
_cell.angle_alpha   90.00
_cell.angle_beta   90.00
_cell.angle_gamma   90.00
#
_symmetry.space_group_name_H-M   'P 1'
#
loop_
_entity.id
_entity.type
_entity.pdbx_description
1 polymer ?
#
loop_
_entity_poly.entity_id
_entity_poly.type
_entity_poly.pdbx_seq_one_letter_code
_entity_poly.pdbx_strand_id
1 'polypeptide(L)'
;MKNISRSLRRSRVRTEIVMYLYKIYPKDSYPAEMSRNIGIDPTNILGGLRGMSNRFDESNSLLKMGLVDRIERDSVVYYRLSEPGKDLVESLSLG
;
A
#
# COMPACT_ATOMS: atom_id res chain seq x y z
N MET A 1 8.15 -20.28 0.81
CA MET A 1 7.75 -19.03 0.21
C MET A 1 7.04 -18.11 1.17
N LYS A 2 7.40 -16.85 1.14
CA LYS A 2 6.76 -15.90 2.02
C LYS A 2 5.29 -15.72 1.65
N ASN A 3 4.43 -15.74 2.63
CA ASN A 3 3.02 -15.58 2.40
C ASN A 3 2.62 -14.11 2.48
N ILE A 4 2.64 -13.45 1.34
CA ILE A 4 2.33 -12.02 1.26
C ILE A 4 0.89 -11.74 1.66
N SER A 5 -0.04 -12.60 1.26
CA SER A 5 -1.44 -12.34 1.59
C SER A 5 -1.69 -12.46 3.09
N ARG A 6 -0.99 -13.37 3.78
CA ARG A 6 -1.11 -13.45 5.23
C ARG A 6 -0.53 -12.20 5.89
N SER A 7 0.63 -11.77 5.43
CA SER A 7 1.28 -10.58 5.96
C SER A 7 0.38 -9.37 5.76
N LEU A 8 -0.24 -9.26 4.60
CA LEU A 8 -1.14 -8.16 4.31
C LEU A 8 -2.34 -8.16 5.24
N ARG A 9 -2.95 -9.32 5.45
CA ARG A 9 -4.16 -9.41 6.28
C ARG A 9 -3.90 -9.09 7.74
N ARG A 10 -2.67 -9.24 8.19
CA ARG A 10 -2.33 -8.93 9.58
C ARG A 10 -2.27 -7.45 9.86
N SER A 11 -2.31 -6.64 8.81
CA SER A 11 -2.25 -5.20 8.97
C SER A 11 -3.47 -4.58 8.30
N ARG A 12 -4.36 -4.04 9.12
CA ARG A 12 -5.51 -3.35 8.60
C ARG A 12 -5.09 -2.17 7.73
N VAL A 13 -4.07 -1.45 8.17
CA VAL A 13 -3.62 -0.26 7.45
C VAL A 13 -3.17 -0.64 6.05
N ARG A 14 -2.31 -1.65 5.93
CA ARG A 14 -1.81 -2.06 4.62
C ARG A 14 -2.94 -2.58 3.73
N THR A 15 -3.86 -3.35 4.31
CA THR A 15 -4.99 -3.86 3.56
C THR A 15 -5.85 -2.72 3.02
N GLU A 16 -6.14 -1.74 3.86
CA GLU A 16 -6.97 -0.60 3.44
C GLU A 16 -6.30 0.19 2.32
N ILE A 17 -4.99 0.38 2.42
CA ILE A 17 -4.26 1.10 1.39
C ILE A 17 -4.35 0.35 0.05
N VAL A 18 -4.07 -0.94 0.09
CA VAL A 18 -4.10 -1.75 -1.13
C VAL A 18 -5.48 -1.74 -1.77
N MET A 19 -6.52 -1.90 -0.96
CA MET A 19 -7.88 -1.92 -1.49
C MET A 19 -8.26 -0.57 -2.08
N TYR A 20 -7.85 0.52 -1.44
CA TYR A 20 -8.12 1.85 -1.98
C TYR A 20 -7.39 2.06 -3.30
N LEU A 21 -6.12 1.70 -3.36
CA LEU A 21 -5.34 1.87 -4.59
C LEU A 21 -5.86 0.97 -5.70
N TYR A 22 -6.38 -0.19 -5.35
CA TYR A 22 -7.01 -1.06 -6.34
C TYR A 22 -8.26 -0.40 -6.92
N LYS A 23 -9.03 0.24 -6.07
CA LYS A 23 -10.26 0.90 -6.48
C LYS A 23 -9.99 2.00 -7.51
N ILE A 24 -8.89 2.71 -7.34
CA ILE A 24 -8.56 3.81 -8.25
C ILE A 24 -7.57 3.41 -9.34
N TYR A 25 -7.11 2.17 -9.32
CA TYR A 25 -6.13 1.68 -10.28
C TYR A 25 -6.57 2.02 -11.71
N PRO A 26 -5.68 2.48 -12.60
CA PRO A 26 -4.22 2.60 -12.43
C PRO A 26 -3.76 3.98 -11.93
N LYS A 27 -4.63 4.74 -11.32
CA LYS A 27 -4.26 6.07 -10.83
C LYS A 27 -3.42 5.99 -9.58
N ASP A 28 -2.62 7.02 -9.37
CA ASP A 28 -1.82 7.11 -8.17
C ASP A 28 -2.49 8.04 -7.15
N SER A 29 -1.95 8.06 -5.95
CA SER A 29 -2.48 8.88 -4.87
C SER A 29 -1.32 9.25 -3.94
N TYR A 30 -1.59 10.11 -2.98
CA TYR A 30 -0.58 10.52 -2.01
C TYR A 30 -1.16 10.39 -0.60
N PRO A 31 -0.28 10.34 0.42
CA PRO A 31 -0.76 9.99 1.76
C PRO A 31 -1.89 10.85 2.29
N ALA A 32 -1.87 12.15 2.06
CA ALA A 32 -2.94 13.01 2.57
C ALA A 32 -4.28 12.68 1.91
N GLU A 33 -4.25 12.39 0.60
CA GLU A 33 -5.47 12.02 -0.11
C GLU A 33 -5.98 10.67 0.38
N MET A 34 -5.07 9.70 0.54
CA MET A 34 -5.45 8.40 1.07
C MET A 34 -6.06 8.55 2.45
N SER A 35 -5.43 9.38 3.29
CA SER A 35 -5.92 9.61 4.64
C SER A 35 -7.36 10.11 4.64
N ARG A 36 -7.65 11.08 3.77
CA ARG A 36 -8.99 11.63 3.69
C ARG A 36 -10.02 10.60 3.25
N ASN A 37 -9.63 9.73 2.33
CA ASN A 37 -10.58 8.78 1.74
C ASN A 37 -10.70 7.48 2.51
N ILE A 38 -9.66 7.09 3.25
CA ILE A 38 -9.67 5.84 4.01
C ILE A 38 -10.00 6.08 5.48
N GLY A 39 -9.69 7.27 6.00
CA GLY A 39 -9.93 7.57 7.40
C GLY A 39 -8.82 7.08 8.31
N ILE A 40 -7.60 6.97 7.79
CA ILE A 40 -6.45 6.54 8.57
C ILE A 40 -5.44 7.69 8.59
N ASP A 41 -4.81 7.89 9.74
CA ASP A 41 -3.81 8.94 9.94
C ASP A 41 -2.71 8.86 8.89
N PRO A 42 -2.31 10.00 8.29
CA PRO A 42 -1.24 9.99 7.26
C PRO A 42 0.05 9.34 7.72
N THR A 43 0.41 9.49 8.99
CA THR A 43 1.61 8.86 9.51
C THR A 43 1.52 7.34 9.43
N ASN A 44 0.35 6.80 9.75
CA ASN A 44 0.14 5.36 9.66
C ASN A 44 0.12 4.90 8.21
N ILE A 45 -0.41 5.72 7.32
CA ILE A 45 -0.39 5.40 5.90
C ILE A 45 1.05 5.32 5.39
N LEU A 46 1.88 6.30 5.75
CA LEU A 46 3.28 6.27 5.36
C LEU A 46 3.98 5.04 5.92
N GLY A 47 3.64 4.68 7.17
CA GLY A 47 4.21 3.46 7.76
C GLY A 47 3.87 2.21 6.96
N GLY A 48 2.63 2.10 6.51
CA GLY A 48 2.23 0.96 5.70
C GLY A 48 2.88 0.96 4.33
N LEU A 49 3.05 2.14 3.73
CA LEU A 49 3.64 2.24 2.40
C LEU A 49 5.13 1.95 2.39
N ARG A 50 5.88 2.55 3.28
CA ARG A 50 7.35 2.47 3.23
C ARG A 50 7.99 1.92 4.50
N GLY A 51 7.23 1.72 5.56
CA GLY A 51 7.79 1.26 6.81
C GLY A 51 8.43 2.39 7.60
N MET A 52 8.62 2.13 8.87
CA MET A 52 9.29 3.07 9.77
C MET A 52 10.46 2.36 10.39
N SER A 53 11.63 2.96 10.26
CA SER A 53 12.88 2.29 10.55
C SER A 53 13.00 1.78 11.99
N ASN A 54 12.37 2.43 12.95
CA ASN A 54 12.57 2.06 14.35
C ASN A 54 11.52 1.15 14.92
N ARG A 55 10.35 1.11 14.34
CA ARG A 55 9.24 0.39 14.94
C ARG A 55 8.66 -0.69 14.06
N PHE A 56 8.78 -0.52 12.78
CA PHE A 56 8.17 -1.44 11.82
C PHE A 56 9.23 -2.06 10.97
N ASP A 57 9.07 -3.34 10.76
CA ASP A 57 9.95 -4.08 9.87
C ASP A 57 9.69 -3.59 8.45
N GLU A 58 10.68 -2.93 7.85
CA GLU A 58 10.54 -2.40 6.51
C GLU A 58 10.21 -3.48 5.49
N SER A 59 10.61 -4.73 5.77
CA SER A 59 10.35 -5.81 4.83
C SER A 59 8.86 -6.07 4.66
N ASN A 60 8.03 -5.58 5.59
CA ASN A 60 6.59 -5.74 5.50
C ASN A 60 5.89 -4.51 4.91
N SER A 61 6.65 -3.50 4.48
CA SER A 61 6.03 -2.35 3.84
C SER A 61 5.53 -2.73 2.46
N LEU A 62 4.53 -1.99 1.99
CA LEU A 62 3.98 -2.29 0.67
C LEU A 62 4.99 -2.09 -0.44
N LEU A 63 5.88 -1.12 -0.29
CA LEU A 63 6.95 -0.92 -1.27
C LEU A 63 7.90 -2.11 -1.32
N LYS A 64 8.34 -2.58 -0.16
CA LYS A 64 9.26 -3.72 -0.10
C LYS A 64 8.62 -4.99 -0.61
N MET A 65 7.33 -5.16 -0.38
CA MET A 65 6.63 -6.33 -0.89
C MET A 65 6.35 -6.24 -2.38
N GLY A 66 6.62 -5.09 -2.99
CA GLY A 66 6.39 -4.92 -4.42
C GLY A 66 4.94 -4.74 -4.79
N LEU A 67 4.09 -4.38 -3.84
CA LEU A 67 2.66 -4.24 -4.09
C LEU A 67 2.27 -2.84 -4.53
N VAL A 68 3.13 -1.85 -4.29
CA VAL A 68 2.91 -0.48 -4.77
C VAL A 68 4.18 0.04 -5.42
N ASP A 69 4.01 1.00 -6.32
CA ASP A 69 5.09 1.70 -6.97
C ASP A 69 5.14 3.13 -6.43
N ARG A 70 6.35 3.64 -6.28
CA ARG A 70 6.58 5.01 -5.87
C ARG A 70 6.86 5.84 -7.10
N ILE A 71 6.13 6.93 -7.25
CA ILE A 71 6.25 7.81 -8.42
C ILE A 71 6.49 9.23 -7.93
N GLU A 72 7.54 9.86 -8.41
CA GLU A 72 7.84 11.23 -8.03
C GLU A 72 7.56 12.15 -9.21
N ARG A 73 6.73 13.18 -8.99
CA ARG A 73 6.44 14.20 -9.98
C ARG A 73 6.48 15.56 -9.31
N ASP A 74 7.26 16.46 -9.85
CA ASP A 74 7.34 17.85 -9.37
C ASP A 74 7.60 17.90 -7.87
N SER A 75 8.53 17.07 -7.42
CA SER A 75 8.97 16.98 -6.00
C SER A 75 7.88 16.45 -5.07
N VAL A 76 6.81 15.91 -5.61
CA VAL A 76 5.76 15.27 -4.81
C VAL A 76 5.79 13.77 -5.08
N VAL A 77 5.70 12.99 -4.01
CA VAL A 77 5.74 11.54 -4.11
C VAL A 77 4.32 10.98 -4.12
N TYR A 78 4.04 10.18 -5.12
CA TYR A 78 2.76 9.49 -5.27
C TYR A 78 2.99 8.00 -5.19
N TYR A 79 1.92 7.26 -4.94
CA TYR A 79 1.96 5.81 -4.86
C TYR A 79 0.82 5.23 -5.69
N ARG A 80 1.11 4.14 -6.38
CA ARG A 80 0.14 3.47 -7.24
C ARG A 80 0.25 1.98 -7.01
N LEU A 81 -0.88 1.29 -7.15
CA LEU A 81 -0.84 -0.17 -7.05
C LEU A 81 0.01 -0.70 -8.20
N SER A 82 0.91 -1.63 -7.88
CA SER A 82 1.74 -2.25 -8.90
C SER A 82 0.94 -3.35 -9.61
N GLU A 83 1.45 -3.87 -10.73
CA GLU A 83 0.80 -5.00 -11.37
C GLU A 83 0.74 -6.21 -10.46
N PRO A 84 1.85 -6.58 -9.78
CA PRO A 84 1.74 -7.65 -8.78
C PRO A 84 0.72 -7.37 -7.70
N GLY A 85 0.61 -6.11 -7.27
CA GLY A 85 -0.39 -5.74 -6.28
C GLY A 85 -1.80 -5.93 -6.79
N LYS A 86 -2.04 -5.51 -8.03
CA LYS A 86 -3.34 -5.69 -8.66
C LYS A 86 -3.67 -7.18 -8.77
N ASP A 87 -2.71 -7.97 -9.22
CA ASP A 87 -2.93 -9.40 -9.39
C ASP A 87 -3.24 -10.06 -8.05
N LEU A 88 -2.55 -9.63 -7.00
CA LEU A 88 -2.80 -10.18 -5.67
C LEU A 88 -4.21 -9.90 -5.21
N VAL A 89 -4.68 -8.66 -5.37
CA VAL A 89 -6.03 -8.31 -4.96
C VAL A 89 -7.07 -9.12 -5.73
N GLU A 90 -6.87 -9.24 -7.04
CA GLU A 90 -7.82 -10.00 -7.85
C GLU A 90 -7.84 -11.47 -7.46
N SER A 91 -6.68 -12.00 -7.12
CA SER A 91 -6.57 -13.38 -6.66
C SER A 91 -7.34 -13.57 -5.35
N LEU A 92 -7.21 -12.63 -4.43
CA LEU A 92 -7.90 -12.73 -3.14
C LEU A 92 -9.41 -12.52 -3.28
N SER A 93 -9.82 -11.63 -4.16
CA SER A 93 -11.23 -11.33 -4.35
C SER A 93 -11.99 -12.49 -4.96
N LEU A 94 -11.31 -13.28 -5.76
CA LEU A 94 -11.95 -14.40 -6.43
C LEU A 94 -12.03 -15.64 -5.55
N GLY A 95 -11.26 -15.62 -4.46
CA GLY A 95 -11.20 -16.76 -3.57
C GLY A 95 -12.47 -17.00 -2.78
#